data_f42cf70bd9198794f8febb8bdf73eedf
#
_entry.id   f42cf70bd9198794f8febb8bdf73eedf
#
_cell.length_a   1.000
_cell.length_b   1.000
_cell.length_c   1.000
_cell.angle_alpha   90.00
_cell.angle_beta   90.00
_cell.angle_gamma   90.00
#
_symmetry.space_group_name_H-M   'P 1'
#
loop_
_entity.id
_entity.type
_entity.pdbx_description
1 polymer ?
#
loop_
_entity_poly.entity_id
_entity_poly.type
_entity_poly.pdbx_seq_one_letter_code
_entity_poly.pdbx_strand_id
1 'polypeptide(L)'
;MTLRLSKQIMRVTLGAAAIALLAGCASKGEPAYTPKELRSFNETATLDTQWRQNVGNGLGRARYPIAPAREGNTVFAADAEGLVMALDANNGDREWRVELDTPVSSALTAIAGKVYLGTRNGEVIALDQRDGSVDWRARVSSEVLAAPQANQQLLIVQSVDGQVTALDRATGQERWVYTSSQPALTLRGTGTPMVIDPVTFVGLANGRLVTLDNRSGQPLWDLQIATPSGRSEVERLVDLSGQPLITPDGRLFVTSYNSRVVALEATQGSVIWESSLSSRKTPLMVGDYLFVVTDDSQVVALDAGTGQEIWRNDDLEDRWLTAPAFADGNLVFGDFEGYVHLIDARSGDLAGRARVHKSGISVAPVTEGNTIHVQANNGRLETLEVTP
;
A
#
# COMPACT_ATOMS: atom_id res chain seq x y z
N MET A 1 14.58 -24.92 73.41
CA MET A 1 15.34 -24.01 72.53
C MET A 1 15.36 -24.49 71.09
N THR A 2 14.61 -25.49 70.68
CA THR A 2 14.62 -26.17 69.40
C THR A 2 13.45 -25.84 68.46
N LEU A 3 12.40 -25.14 68.91
CA LEU A 3 11.21 -24.82 68.10
C LEU A 3 11.27 -23.46 67.38
N ARG A 4 12.26 -22.58 67.61
CA ARG A 4 12.39 -21.27 66.96
C ARG A 4 13.27 -21.35 65.73
N LEU A 5 14.18 -22.31 65.61
CA LEU A 5 15.05 -22.46 64.43
C LEU A 5 14.31 -23.02 63.19
N SER A 6 13.33 -23.92 63.41
CA SER A 6 12.60 -24.54 62.29
C SER A 6 11.68 -23.57 61.55
N LYS A 7 11.11 -22.57 62.22
CA LYS A 7 10.24 -21.55 61.57
C LYS A 7 11.00 -20.51 60.78
N GLN A 8 12.25 -20.23 61.06
CA GLN A 8 13.07 -19.32 60.26
C GLN A 8 13.61 -19.98 58.98
N ILE A 9 14.00 -21.24 59.08
CA ILE A 9 14.46 -22.00 57.87
C ILE A 9 13.31 -22.22 56.91
N MET A 10 12.09 -22.46 57.39
CA MET A 10 10.91 -22.65 56.55
C MET A 10 10.44 -21.34 55.85
N ARG A 11 10.70 -20.17 56.46
CA ARG A 11 10.39 -18.87 55.85
C ARG A 11 11.41 -18.44 54.79
N VAL A 12 12.66 -18.82 54.94
CA VAL A 12 13.72 -18.54 53.94
C VAL A 12 13.56 -19.44 52.73
N THR A 13 13.19 -20.70 52.92
CA THR A 13 12.94 -21.64 51.79
C THR A 13 11.67 -21.30 51.00
N LEU A 14 10.59 -20.80 51.62
CA LEU A 14 9.41 -20.31 50.88
C LEU A 14 9.68 -19.00 50.13
N GLY A 15 10.53 -18.13 50.65
CA GLY A 15 10.92 -16.89 50.00
C GLY A 15 11.79 -17.14 48.74
N ALA A 16 12.71 -18.10 48.82
CA ALA A 16 13.58 -18.48 47.71
C ALA A 16 12.81 -19.22 46.60
N ALA A 17 11.80 -20.04 46.95
CA ALA A 17 10.95 -20.71 45.93
C ALA A 17 10.00 -19.74 45.23
N ALA A 18 9.51 -18.68 45.89
CA ALA A 18 8.67 -17.65 45.27
C ALA A 18 9.45 -16.75 44.30
N ILE A 19 10.73 -16.46 44.56
CA ILE A 19 11.60 -15.69 43.69
C ILE A 19 12.01 -16.52 42.47
N ALA A 20 12.20 -17.82 42.56
CA ALA A 20 12.52 -18.70 41.45
C ALA A 20 11.33 -18.88 40.46
N LEU A 21 10.07 -18.72 40.91
CA LEU A 21 8.87 -18.80 40.09
C LEU A 21 8.60 -17.51 39.31
N LEU A 22 9.20 -16.37 39.68
CA LEU A 22 9.08 -15.09 38.96
C LEU A 22 10.17 -14.91 37.88
N ALA A 23 11.22 -15.72 37.89
CA ALA A 23 12.29 -15.65 36.87
C ALA A 23 11.99 -16.48 35.62
N GLY A 24 10.88 -17.23 35.58
CA GLY A 24 10.54 -18.16 34.50
C GLY A 24 9.75 -17.59 33.33
N CYS A 25 9.37 -16.31 33.34
CA CYS A 25 8.52 -15.72 32.28
C CYS A 25 9.18 -14.55 31.52
N ALA A 26 10.49 -14.44 31.51
CA ALA A 26 11.21 -13.46 30.70
C ALA A 26 12.04 -14.15 29.60
N SER A 27 11.46 -15.08 28.88
CA SER A 27 11.93 -15.33 27.51
C SER A 27 11.46 -14.13 26.71
N LYS A 28 12.33 -13.15 26.51
CA LYS A 28 12.21 -12.23 25.37
C LYS A 28 12.26 -13.13 24.15
N GLY A 29 11.09 -13.54 23.62
CA GLY A 29 11.03 -14.07 22.28
C GLY A 29 11.72 -13.04 21.40
N GLU A 30 12.60 -13.48 20.54
CA GLU A 30 13.13 -12.59 19.50
C GLU A 30 11.92 -11.93 18.82
N PRO A 31 11.98 -10.61 18.57
CA PRO A 31 10.90 -9.95 17.85
C PRO A 31 10.67 -10.71 16.55
N ALA A 32 9.41 -10.98 16.24
CA ALA A 32 9.02 -11.74 15.05
C ALA A 32 9.56 -11.14 13.73
N TYR A 33 10.01 -9.89 13.77
CA TYR A 33 10.61 -9.14 12.67
C TYR A 33 11.79 -8.32 13.20
N THR A 34 12.96 -8.52 12.61
CA THR A 34 14.17 -7.74 12.93
C THR A 34 14.65 -7.07 11.65
N PRO A 35 14.34 -5.76 11.47
CA PRO A 35 14.78 -5.04 10.27
C PRO A 35 16.28 -5.14 10.05
N LYS A 36 16.71 -5.45 8.83
CA LYS A 36 18.14 -5.41 8.49
C LYS A 36 18.71 -4.02 8.71
N GLU A 37 19.90 -3.97 9.30
CA GLU A 37 20.64 -2.73 9.46
C GLU A 37 21.09 -2.19 8.09
N LEU A 38 20.96 -0.87 7.92
CA LEU A 38 21.38 -0.21 6.69
C LEU A 38 22.90 -0.23 6.57
N ARG A 39 23.41 -0.99 5.62
CA ARG A 39 24.84 -1.04 5.28
C ARG A 39 25.24 0.16 4.40
N SER A 40 26.51 0.55 4.45
CA SER A 40 27.11 1.44 3.46
C SER A 40 27.34 0.69 2.15
N PHE A 41 27.15 1.36 1.03
CA PHE A 41 27.41 0.84 -0.31
C PHE A 41 27.94 1.99 -1.19
N ASN A 42 28.47 1.67 -2.36
CA ASN A 42 28.87 2.69 -3.34
C ASN A 42 27.60 3.17 -4.06
N GLU A 43 27.23 4.41 -3.84
CA GLU A 43 26.11 5.02 -4.55
C GLU A 43 26.46 5.24 -6.01
N THR A 44 25.59 4.79 -6.90
CA THR A 44 25.63 4.97 -8.36
C THR A 44 24.59 5.96 -8.86
N ALA A 45 23.68 6.38 -7.97
CA ALA A 45 22.70 7.42 -8.20
C ALA A 45 22.50 8.22 -6.91
N THR A 46 22.26 9.53 -7.03
CA THR A 46 22.00 10.42 -5.90
C THR A 46 20.55 10.89 -5.91
N LEU A 47 20.06 11.32 -4.76
CA LEU A 47 18.72 11.85 -4.54
C LEU A 47 18.82 13.29 -4.05
N ASP A 48 18.61 14.25 -4.95
CA ASP A 48 18.71 15.68 -4.65
C ASP A 48 17.35 16.30 -4.37
N THR A 49 17.20 16.92 -3.20
CA THR A 49 15.95 17.60 -2.86
C THR A 49 15.74 18.84 -3.72
N GLN A 50 14.64 18.86 -4.46
CA GLN A 50 14.21 20.01 -5.25
C GLN A 50 13.39 21.00 -4.42
N TRP A 51 12.37 20.49 -3.74
CA TRP A 51 11.53 21.30 -2.86
C TRP A 51 10.89 20.46 -1.74
N ARG A 52 10.35 21.16 -0.74
CA ARG A 52 9.67 20.57 0.42
C ARG A 52 8.44 21.38 0.79
N GLN A 53 7.35 20.68 1.14
CA GLN A 53 6.13 21.27 1.67
C GLN A 53 5.63 20.47 2.88
N ASN A 54 4.79 21.11 3.69
CA ASN A 54 4.14 20.43 4.81
C ASN A 54 2.64 20.30 4.51
N VAL A 55 2.17 19.04 4.49
CA VAL A 55 0.77 18.69 4.28
C VAL A 55 0.17 18.33 5.64
N GLY A 56 -0.21 19.37 6.36
CA GLY A 56 -0.90 19.27 7.65
C GLY A 56 -0.21 18.37 8.68
N ASN A 57 -0.99 17.49 9.30
CA ASN A 57 -0.57 16.56 10.36
C ASN A 57 -0.24 15.15 9.83
N GLY A 58 -0.19 14.98 8.50
CA GLY A 58 0.20 13.75 7.82
C GLY A 58 -0.84 12.63 7.88
N LEU A 59 -0.35 11.38 7.94
CA LEU A 59 -1.18 10.19 7.74
C LEU A 59 -1.94 9.75 9.00
N GLY A 60 -1.92 10.54 10.08
CA GLY A 60 -2.57 10.23 11.34
C GLY A 60 -1.93 9.06 12.10
N ARG A 61 -2.41 8.80 13.32
CA ARG A 61 -1.85 7.73 14.19
C ARG A 61 -2.02 6.33 13.60
N ALA A 62 -3.07 6.10 12.83
CA ALA A 62 -3.36 4.82 12.18
C ALA A 62 -2.55 4.62 10.89
N ARG A 63 -1.76 5.61 10.46
CA ARG A 63 -1.01 5.60 9.20
C ARG A 63 -1.91 5.23 8.04
N TYR A 64 -2.93 6.07 7.80
CA TYR A 64 -3.84 5.88 6.68
C TYR A 64 -3.07 5.87 5.36
N PRO A 65 -3.49 5.08 4.37
CA PRO A 65 -2.80 4.97 3.07
C PRO A 65 -3.05 6.18 2.16
N ILE A 66 -2.91 7.39 2.70
CA ILE A 66 -3.15 8.65 1.99
C ILE A 66 -1.91 8.98 1.14
N ALA A 67 -1.76 8.29 0.01
CA ALA A 67 -0.72 8.59 -0.94
C ALA A 67 -1.09 9.83 -1.76
N PRO A 68 -0.10 10.67 -2.13
CA PRO A 68 -0.31 11.76 -3.05
C PRO A 68 -0.68 11.23 -4.44
N ALA A 69 -1.27 12.08 -5.27
CA ALA A 69 -1.51 11.82 -6.68
C ALA A 69 -0.89 12.92 -7.54
N ARG A 70 -0.58 12.61 -8.79
CA ARG A 70 -0.09 13.59 -9.76
C ARG A 70 -0.90 13.50 -11.06
N GLU A 71 -1.25 14.65 -11.61
CA GLU A 71 -1.73 14.77 -12.98
C GLU A 71 -1.07 15.99 -13.64
N GLY A 72 -0.40 15.75 -14.76
CA GLY A 72 0.36 16.81 -15.42
C GLY A 72 1.42 17.44 -14.52
N ASN A 73 1.40 18.75 -14.37
CA ASN A 73 2.35 19.49 -13.54
C ASN A 73 1.87 19.77 -12.10
N THR A 74 0.82 19.10 -11.64
CA THR A 74 0.25 19.33 -10.30
C THR A 74 0.35 18.06 -9.46
N VAL A 75 0.85 18.20 -8.23
CA VAL A 75 0.84 17.18 -7.18
C VAL A 75 -0.26 17.49 -6.18
N PHE A 76 -1.13 16.54 -5.95
CA PHE A 76 -2.20 16.60 -4.96
C PHE A 76 -1.83 15.79 -3.75
N ALA A 77 -1.94 16.38 -2.57
CA ALA A 77 -1.62 15.70 -1.32
C ALA A 77 -2.65 16.03 -0.24
N ALA A 78 -2.86 15.12 0.68
CA ALA A 78 -3.80 15.29 1.77
C ALA A 78 -3.24 14.80 3.10
N ASP A 79 -3.86 15.24 4.20
CA ASP A 79 -3.65 14.70 5.52
C ASP A 79 -4.89 13.95 6.05
N ALA A 80 -4.71 13.24 7.16
CA ALA A 80 -5.77 12.44 7.77
C ALA A 80 -6.86 13.28 8.46
N GLU A 81 -6.68 14.58 8.61
CA GLU A 81 -7.64 15.48 9.27
C GLU A 81 -8.56 16.18 8.27
N GLY A 82 -8.26 16.11 6.96
CA GLY A 82 -9.10 16.65 5.90
C GLY A 82 -8.47 17.79 5.11
N LEU A 83 -7.22 18.12 5.37
CA LEU A 83 -6.49 19.07 4.52
C LEU A 83 -6.18 18.42 3.17
N VAL A 84 -6.46 19.15 2.08
CA VAL A 84 -6.06 18.80 0.72
C VAL A 84 -5.37 20.01 0.07
N MET A 85 -4.27 19.75 -0.64
CA MET A 85 -3.47 20.77 -1.32
C MET A 85 -3.14 20.34 -2.75
N ALA A 86 -3.09 21.33 -3.64
CA ALA A 86 -2.45 21.21 -4.94
C ALA A 86 -1.17 22.05 -4.97
N LEU A 87 -0.12 21.47 -5.50
CA LEU A 87 1.22 22.05 -5.55
C LEU A 87 1.78 21.90 -6.98
N ASP A 88 2.45 22.94 -7.46
CA ASP A 88 3.23 22.83 -8.69
C ASP A 88 4.34 21.78 -8.51
N ALA A 89 4.38 20.80 -9.39
CA ALA A 89 5.29 19.67 -9.29
C ALA A 89 6.77 20.05 -9.41
N ASN A 90 7.10 21.17 -10.09
CA ASN A 90 8.49 21.58 -10.33
C ASN A 90 9.09 22.35 -9.15
N ASN A 91 8.31 23.19 -8.49
CA ASN A 91 8.84 24.13 -7.50
C ASN A 91 8.18 24.03 -6.13
N GLY A 92 7.08 23.23 -6.01
CA GLY A 92 6.32 23.08 -4.77
C GLY A 92 5.45 24.26 -4.39
N ASP A 93 5.26 25.26 -5.27
CA ASP A 93 4.39 26.39 -5.01
C ASP A 93 2.94 25.91 -4.87
N ARG A 94 2.28 26.42 -3.84
CA ARG A 94 0.90 26.04 -3.56
C ARG A 94 -0.07 26.73 -4.53
N GLU A 95 -0.76 25.95 -5.36
CA GLU A 95 -1.81 26.41 -6.26
C GLU A 95 -3.10 26.69 -5.48
N TRP A 96 -3.52 25.73 -4.66
CA TRP A 96 -4.66 25.90 -3.75
C TRP A 96 -4.54 25.01 -2.50
N ARG A 97 -5.38 25.33 -1.51
CA ARG A 97 -5.52 24.59 -0.25
C ARG A 97 -6.96 24.62 0.20
N VAL A 98 -7.52 23.49 0.54
CA VAL A 98 -8.87 23.35 1.10
C VAL A 98 -8.85 22.49 2.35
N GLU A 99 -9.78 22.75 3.27
CA GLU A 99 -10.01 21.92 4.45
C GLU A 99 -11.40 21.32 4.32
N LEU A 100 -11.45 19.98 4.30
CA LEU A 100 -12.70 19.24 4.29
C LEU A 100 -13.14 19.01 5.73
N ASP A 101 -14.44 19.14 6.01
CA ASP A 101 -15.01 18.89 7.35
C ASP A 101 -15.13 17.38 7.65
N THR A 102 -14.20 16.59 7.13
CA THR A 102 -14.23 15.12 7.26
C THR A 102 -12.84 14.53 7.14
N PRO A 103 -12.50 13.51 7.96
CA PRO A 103 -11.17 12.90 7.94
C PRO A 103 -10.97 12.02 6.71
N VAL A 104 -9.91 12.32 5.94
CA VAL A 104 -9.47 11.53 4.77
C VAL A 104 -8.84 10.21 5.22
N SER A 105 -9.02 9.14 4.46
CA SER A 105 -8.46 7.82 4.76
C SER A 105 -7.92 7.06 3.56
N SER A 106 -8.24 7.44 2.34
CA SER A 106 -7.73 6.79 1.13
C SER A 106 -6.59 7.57 0.48
N ALA A 107 -5.83 6.91 -0.38
CA ALA A 107 -5.00 7.61 -1.35
C ALA A 107 -5.88 8.46 -2.29
N LEU A 108 -5.26 9.48 -2.90
CA LEU A 108 -5.90 10.35 -3.86
C LEU A 108 -5.80 9.72 -5.26
N THR A 109 -6.79 10.04 -6.09
CA THR A 109 -6.74 9.76 -7.53
C THR A 109 -7.02 11.04 -8.29
N ALA A 110 -6.06 11.50 -9.08
CA ALA A 110 -6.18 12.67 -9.93
C ALA A 110 -6.32 12.22 -11.38
N ILE A 111 -7.44 12.55 -12.00
CA ILE A 111 -7.72 12.18 -13.39
C ILE A 111 -8.78 13.08 -14.02
N ALA A 112 -8.51 13.53 -15.24
CA ALA A 112 -9.47 14.27 -16.08
C ALA A 112 -10.08 15.49 -15.38
N GLY A 113 -9.24 16.28 -14.72
CA GLY A 113 -9.60 17.55 -14.08
C GLY A 113 -10.27 17.39 -12.71
N LYS A 114 -10.27 16.20 -12.11
CA LYS A 114 -10.84 15.93 -10.80
C LYS A 114 -9.86 15.21 -9.88
N VAL A 115 -9.97 15.50 -8.57
CA VAL A 115 -9.31 14.73 -7.51
C VAL A 115 -10.37 14.00 -6.73
N TYR A 116 -10.22 12.66 -6.64
CA TYR A 116 -11.11 11.80 -5.88
C TYR A 116 -10.42 11.30 -4.64
N LEU A 117 -11.15 11.23 -3.54
CA LEU A 117 -10.68 10.69 -2.28
C LEU A 117 -11.82 10.06 -1.47
N GLY A 118 -11.45 9.13 -0.60
CA GLY A 118 -12.36 8.49 0.32
C GLY A 118 -12.08 8.88 1.78
N THR A 119 -13.10 8.72 2.61
CA THR A 119 -13.06 9.15 4.01
C THR A 119 -13.35 8.02 4.97
N ARG A 120 -12.99 8.21 6.24
CA ARG A 120 -13.28 7.28 7.33
C ARG A 120 -14.76 7.07 7.58
N ASN A 121 -15.58 8.04 7.18
CA ASN A 121 -17.02 8.03 7.41
C ASN A 121 -17.80 7.43 6.23
N GLY A 122 -17.12 6.85 5.24
CA GLY A 122 -17.74 6.29 4.05
C GLY A 122 -18.24 7.36 3.07
N GLU A 123 -17.64 8.54 3.06
CA GLU A 123 -17.88 9.51 2.00
C GLU A 123 -16.81 9.37 0.91
N VAL A 124 -17.22 9.59 -0.32
CA VAL A 124 -16.36 9.77 -1.48
C VAL A 124 -16.55 11.20 -1.96
N ILE A 125 -15.46 11.92 -2.16
CA ILE A 125 -15.47 13.33 -2.50
C ILE A 125 -14.74 13.54 -3.83
N ALA A 126 -15.36 14.29 -4.72
CA ALA A 126 -14.73 14.78 -5.94
C ALA A 126 -14.45 16.30 -5.80
N LEU A 127 -13.19 16.67 -6.03
CA LEU A 127 -12.75 18.07 -6.05
C LEU A 127 -12.40 18.47 -7.48
N ASP A 128 -12.64 19.72 -7.83
CA ASP A 128 -12.12 20.32 -9.05
C ASP A 128 -10.60 20.53 -8.89
N GLN A 129 -9.81 20.11 -9.86
CA GLN A 129 -8.35 20.22 -9.79
C GLN A 129 -7.85 21.67 -9.84
N ARG A 130 -8.61 22.58 -10.43
CA ARG A 130 -8.19 23.96 -10.65
C ARG A 130 -8.18 24.81 -9.38
N ASP A 131 -9.13 24.55 -8.45
CA ASP A 131 -9.33 25.38 -7.28
C ASP A 131 -9.66 24.63 -5.99
N GLY A 132 -9.78 23.30 -6.05
CA GLY A 132 -10.10 22.44 -4.91
C GLY A 132 -11.55 22.51 -4.46
N SER A 133 -12.44 23.18 -5.22
CA SER A 133 -13.86 23.22 -4.88
C SER A 133 -14.50 21.85 -4.93
N VAL A 134 -15.43 21.56 -4.00
CA VAL A 134 -16.16 20.30 -3.96
C VAL A 134 -17.21 20.30 -5.06
N ASP A 135 -17.07 19.38 -6.02
CA ASP A 135 -18.09 19.19 -7.05
C ASP A 135 -19.27 18.39 -6.54
N TRP A 136 -18.98 17.26 -5.89
CA TRP A 136 -19.99 16.39 -5.31
C TRP A 136 -19.42 15.57 -4.15
N ARG A 137 -20.34 15.07 -3.33
CA ARG A 137 -20.10 14.07 -2.28
C ARG A 137 -21.07 12.90 -2.48
N ALA A 138 -20.58 11.70 -2.32
CA ALA A 138 -21.38 10.48 -2.33
C ALA A 138 -21.11 9.66 -1.06
N ARG A 139 -22.04 8.83 -0.65
CA ARG A 139 -21.88 7.95 0.50
C ARG A 139 -21.84 6.49 0.03
N VAL A 140 -20.84 5.76 0.54
CA VAL A 140 -20.72 4.31 0.38
C VAL A 140 -20.94 3.60 1.73
N SER A 141 -20.94 2.27 1.71
CA SER A 141 -21.36 1.46 2.86
C SER A 141 -20.46 1.56 4.10
N SER A 142 -19.16 1.78 3.91
CA SER A 142 -18.16 1.78 5.00
C SER A 142 -16.96 2.65 4.68
N GLU A 143 -15.97 2.68 5.58
CA GLU A 143 -14.69 3.36 5.43
C GLU A 143 -14.01 3.03 4.09
N VAL A 144 -13.43 4.04 3.44
CA VAL A 144 -12.72 3.89 2.16
C VAL A 144 -11.21 4.05 2.42
N LEU A 145 -10.44 2.98 2.25
CA LEU A 145 -8.98 2.97 2.39
C LEU A 145 -8.28 2.88 1.04
N ALA A 146 -8.85 2.13 0.09
CA ALA A 146 -8.33 2.06 -1.27
C ALA A 146 -8.54 3.36 -2.03
N ALA A 147 -7.62 3.70 -2.93
CA ALA A 147 -7.80 4.83 -3.83
C ALA A 147 -9.02 4.59 -4.74
N PRO A 148 -10.00 5.52 -4.81
CA PRO A 148 -11.06 5.43 -5.81
C PRO A 148 -10.47 5.38 -7.22
N GLN A 149 -10.95 4.53 -8.10
CA GLN A 149 -10.42 4.36 -9.45
C GLN A 149 -11.45 4.75 -10.51
N ALA A 150 -11.02 5.44 -11.56
CA ALA A 150 -11.95 6.00 -12.54
C ALA A 150 -11.63 5.56 -13.97
N ASN A 151 -12.69 5.37 -14.75
CA ASN A 151 -12.65 5.42 -16.21
C ASN A 151 -13.33 6.70 -16.72
N GLN A 152 -13.76 6.72 -17.97
CA GLN A 152 -14.41 7.91 -18.54
C GLN A 152 -15.76 8.24 -17.90
N GLN A 153 -16.51 7.25 -17.40
CA GLN A 153 -17.90 7.39 -16.93
C GLN A 153 -18.08 7.07 -15.45
N LEU A 154 -17.31 6.13 -14.92
CA LEU A 154 -17.47 5.59 -13.58
C LEU A 154 -16.31 5.94 -12.67
N LEU A 155 -16.63 6.10 -11.40
CA LEU A 155 -15.70 6.03 -10.28
C LEU A 155 -16.01 4.77 -9.48
N ILE A 156 -15.05 3.86 -9.39
CA ILE A 156 -15.18 2.60 -8.66
C ILE A 156 -14.51 2.73 -7.30
N VAL A 157 -15.25 2.39 -6.26
CA VAL A 157 -14.84 2.52 -4.86
C VAL A 157 -15.01 1.18 -4.17
N GLN A 158 -13.96 0.71 -3.52
CA GLN A 158 -14.03 -0.46 -2.64
C GLN A 158 -13.97 -0.01 -1.19
N SER A 159 -14.97 -0.37 -0.39
CA SER A 159 -15.03 -0.08 1.04
C SER A 159 -14.57 -1.26 1.90
N VAL A 160 -14.22 -0.98 3.16
CA VAL A 160 -13.62 -1.98 4.10
C VAL A 160 -14.51 -3.18 4.36
N ASP A 161 -15.82 -3.03 4.24
CA ASP A 161 -16.80 -4.13 4.35
C ASP A 161 -16.88 -5.03 3.09
N GLY A 162 -16.01 -4.77 2.09
CA GLY A 162 -15.90 -5.56 0.86
C GLY A 162 -16.94 -5.25 -0.20
N GLN A 163 -17.71 -4.18 -0.03
CA GLN A 163 -18.56 -3.68 -1.11
C GLN A 163 -17.73 -2.93 -2.15
N VAL A 164 -18.12 -3.10 -3.40
CA VAL A 164 -17.61 -2.34 -4.53
C VAL A 164 -18.75 -1.51 -5.10
N THR A 165 -18.63 -0.20 -5.01
CA THR A 165 -19.65 0.74 -5.48
C THR A 165 -19.16 1.46 -6.72
N ALA A 166 -19.94 1.45 -7.79
CA ALA A 166 -19.72 2.31 -8.95
C ALA A 166 -20.58 3.56 -8.83
N LEU A 167 -19.91 4.68 -8.91
CA LEU A 167 -20.54 6.00 -8.94
C LEU A 167 -20.41 6.58 -10.35
N ASP A 168 -21.40 7.33 -10.78
CA ASP A 168 -21.28 8.18 -11.94
C ASP A 168 -20.19 9.23 -11.67
N ARG A 169 -19.16 9.27 -12.50
CA ARG A 169 -18.00 10.13 -12.26
C ARG A 169 -18.33 11.62 -12.25
N ALA A 170 -19.32 12.05 -13.04
CA ALA A 170 -19.69 13.46 -13.14
C ALA A 170 -20.59 13.94 -11.98
N THR A 171 -21.42 13.07 -11.43
CA THR A 171 -22.48 13.44 -10.50
C THR A 171 -22.37 12.83 -9.11
N GLY A 172 -21.55 11.78 -8.94
CA GLY A 172 -21.47 11.00 -7.70
C GLY A 172 -22.68 10.07 -7.47
N GLN A 173 -23.61 9.97 -8.41
CA GLN A 173 -24.77 9.07 -8.28
C GLN A 173 -24.35 7.61 -8.37
N GLU A 174 -24.89 6.76 -7.48
CA GLU A 174 -24.69 5.33 -7.51
C GLU A 174 -25.27 4.73 -8.79
N ARG A 175 -24.47 3.91 -9.46
CA ARG A 175 -24.85 3.17 -10.68
C ARG A 175 -25.14 1.71 -10.39
N TRP A 176 -24.26 1.07 -9.62
CA TRP A 176 -24.42 -0.30 -9.17
C TRP A 176 -23.54 -0.57 -7.93
N VAL A 177 -23.89 -1.63 -7.22
CA VAL A 177 -23.14 -2.15 -6.07
C VAL A 177 -22.91 -3.65 -6.25
N TYR A 178 -21.68 -4.09 -6.02
CA TYR A 178 -21.32 -5.50 -5.90
C TYR A 178 -20.95 -5.81 -4.46
N THR A 179 -21.53 -6.86 -3.88
CA THR A 179 -21.25 -7.28 -2.51
C THR A 179 -20.60 -8.66 -2.50
N SER A 180 -19.46 -8.77 -1.83
CA SER A 180 -18.78 -10.05 -1.61
C SER A 180 -18.91 -10.51 -0.17
N SER A 181 -18.76 -11.82 0.05
CA SER A 181 -18.65 -12.36 1.40
C SER A 181 -17.28 -12.00 2.00
N GLN A 182 -17.30 -11.46 3.22
CA GLN A 182 -16.08 -11.13 3.95
C GLN A 182 -15.73 -12.23 4.96
N PRO A 183 -14.42 -12.57 5.14
CA PRO A 183 -13.97 -13.38 6.25
C PRO A 183 -14.25 -12.70 7.61
N ALA A 184 -14.38 -13.49 8.66
CA ALA A 184 -14.58 -12.97 10.02
C ALA A 184 -13.38 -12.13 10.52
N LEU A 185 -12.18 -12.43 10.01
CA LEU A 185 -10.95 -11.68 10.26
C LEU A 185 -10.31 -11.30 8.93
N THR A 186 -10.01 -10.01 8.75
CA THR A 186 -9.34 -9.47 7.57
C THR A 186 -8.11 -8.66 7.98
N LEU A 187 -7.16 -8.51 7.07
CA LEU A 187 -6.17 -7.45 7.21
C LEU A 187 -6.87 -6.09 7.09
N ARG A 188 -6.39 -5.10 7.86
CA ARG A 188 -6.89 -3.74 7.70
C ARG A 188 -6.33 -3.14 6.42
N GLY A 189 -6.99 -3.39 5.34
CA GLY A 189 -6.67 -2.90 4.00
C GLY A 189 -7.80 -3.27 3.07
N THR A 190 -7.88 -2.59 1.94
CA THR A 190 -8.78 -2.94 0.84
C THR A 190 -7.98 -2.94 -0.44
N GLY A 191 -8.25 -3.89 -1.31
CA GLY A 191 -7.65 -3.93 -2.64
C GLY A 191 -8.03 -2.67 -3.42
N THR A 192 -7.09 -2.09 -4.13
CA THR A 192 -7.40 -1.03 -5.08
C THR A 192 -7.93 -1.67 -6.36
N PRO A 193 -9.15 -1.36 -6.83
CA PRO A 193 -9.65 -1.91 -8.07
C PRO A 193 -8.78 -1.48 -9.27
N MET A 194 -8.66 -2.35 -10.28
CA MET A 194 -8.11 -1.98 -11.58
C MET A 194 -9.27 -1.78 -12.54
N VAL A 195 -9.50 -0.53 -12.93
CA VAL A 195 -10.62 -0.13 -13.79
C VAL A 195 -10.14 0.11 -15.21
N ILE A 196 -10.63 -0.69 -16.14
CA ILE A 196 -10.46 -0.50 -17.58
C ILE A 196 -11.81 -0.71 -18.27
N ASP A 197 -11.95 -0.25 -19.51
CA ASP A 197 -13.16 -0.56 -20.26
C ASP A 197 -13.00 -1.88 -21.03
N PRO A 198 -14.01 -2.79 -20.96
CA PRO A 198 -15.33 -2.64 -20.32
C PRO A 198 -15.44 -3.25 -18.92
N VAL A 199 -14.35 -3.55 -18.23
CA VAL A 199 -14.33 -4.34 -16.99
C VAL A 199 -13.57 -3.70 -15.84
N THR A 200 -13.86 -4.15 -14.62
CA THR A 200 -13.11 -3.84 -13.41
C THR A 200 -12.65 -5.13 -12.74
N PHE A 201 -11.35 -5.22 -12.43
CA PHE A 201 -10.77 -6.30 -11.64
C PHE A 201 -10.68 -5.88 -10.17
N VAL A 202 -11.18 -6.74 -9.28
CA VAL A 202 -11.26 -6.46 -7.84
C VAL A 202 -10.64 -7.58 -7.04
N GLY A 203 -9.59 -7.28 -6.30
CA GLY A 203 -9.03 -8.17 -5.29
C GLY A 203 -9.86 -8.10 -3.99
N LEU A 204 -10.15 -9.26 -3.41
CA LEU A 204 -10.99 -9.37 -2.21
C LEU A 204 -10.21 -9.98 -1.03
N ALA A 205 -10.60 -9.62 0.19
CA ALA A 205 -9.98 -10.11 1.43
C ALA A 205 -10.21 -11.62 1.68
N ASN A 206 -11.10 -12.27 0.93
CA ASN A 206 -11.29 -13.72 0.96
C ASN A 206 -10.35 -14.49 -0.01
N GLY A 207 -9.38 -13.79 -0.60
CA GLY A 207 -8.41 -14.37 -1.53
C GLY A 207 -8.94 -14.59 -2.95
N ARG A 208 -10.09 -14.05 -3.30
CA ARG A 208 -10.65 -14.13 -4.65
C ARG A 208 -10.35 -12.88 -5.46
N LEU A 209 -10.11 -13.06 -6.74
CA LEU A 209 -10.13 -12.02 -7.76
C LEU A 209 -11.45 -12.13 -8.51
N VAL A 210 -12.16 -11.02 -8.64
CA VAL A 210 -13.45 -10.94 -9.35
C VAL A 210 -13.32 -9.94 -10.49
N THR A 211 -13.85 -10.27 -11.65
CA THR A 211 -13.98 -9.36 -12.79
C THR A 211 -15.44 -8.96 -12.93
N LEU A 212 -15.68 -7.65 -12.87
CA LEU A 212 -17.02 -7.07 -12.95
C LEU A 212 -17.21 -6.38 -14.29
N ASP A 213 -18.38 -6.54 -14.89
CA ASP A 213 -18.82 -5.74 -16.03
C ASP A 213 -19.10 -4.30 -15.58
N ASN A 214 -18.43 -3.32 -16.16
CA ASN A 214 -18.55 -1.91 -15.77
C ASN A 214 -19.96 -1.34 -15.92
N ARG A 215 -20.74 -1.86 -16.85
CA ARG A 215 -22.08 -1.37 -17.16
C ARG A 215 -23.12 -1.83 -16.12
N SER A 216 -22.99 -3.05 -15.62
CA SER A 216 -24.01 -3.70 -14.80
C SER A 216 -23.53 -4.05 -13.37
N GLY A 217 -22.22 -4.07 -13.11
CA GLY A 217 -21.67 -4.57 -11.86
C GLY A 217 -21.76 -6.09 -11.69
N GLN A 218 -22.22 -6.82 -12.72
CA GLN A 218 -22.34 -8.27 -12.64
C GLN A 218 -20.97 -8.94 -12.81
N PRO A 219 -20.68 -9.99 -12.02
CA PRO A 219 -19.44 -10.75 -12.18
C PRO A 219 -19.45 -11.50 -13.52
N LEU A 220 -18.36 -11.35 -14.28
CA LEU A 220 -18.12 -12.09 -15.51
C LEU A 220 -17.39 -13.40 -15.23
N TRP A 221 -16.40 -13.37 -14.37
CA TRP A 221 -15.70 -14.51 -13.82
C TRP A 221 -15.08 -14.17 -12.47
N ASP A 222 -14.78 -15.18 -11.68
CA ASP A 222 -14.07 -15.05 -10.43
C ASP A 222 -13.14 -16.25 -10.22
N LEU A 223 -11.98 -16.00 -9.57
CA LEU A 223 -10.94 -17.02 -9.37
C LEU A 223 -10.41 -16.96 -7.94
N GLN A 224 -10.23 -18.11 -7.30
CA GLN A 224 -9.52 -18.22 -6.03
C GLN A 224 -8.00 -18.13 -6.27
N ILE A 225 -7.40 -17.00 -5.92
CA ILE A 225 -5.95 -16.78 -6.02
C ILE A 225 -5.23 -17.28 -4.78
N ALA A 226 -5.74 -16.94 -3.60
CA ALA A 226 -5.16 -17.35 -2.31
C ALA A 226 -6.19 -18.15 -1.52
N THR A 227 -5.80 -19.37 -1.10
CA THR A 227 -6.66 -20.24 -0.29
C THR A 227 -6.21 -20.19 1.17
N PRO A 228 -7.10 -19.81 2.11
CA PRO A 228 -6.80 -19.83 3.53
C PRO A 228 -6.27 -21.18 3.98
N SER A 229 -5.09 -21.22 4.58
CA SER A 229 -4.45 -22.43 5.09
C SER A 229 -3.80 -22.17 6.43
N GLY A 230 -3.78 -23.14 7.33
CA GLY A 230 -3.19 -23.01 8.65
C GLY A 230 -4.09 -23.50 9.79
N ARG A 231 -3.58 -23.46 11.02
CA ARG A 231 -4.25 -23.98 12.22
C ARG A 231 -4.97 -22.89 13.02
N SER A 232 -4.49 -21.65 12.94
CA SER A 232 -5.09 -20.48 13.61
C SER A 232 -5.76 -19.56 12.62
N GLU A 233 -6.68 -18.70 13.07
CA GLU A 233 -7.33 -17.70 12.22
C GLU A 233 -6.31 -16.70 11.62
N VAL A 234 -5.23 -16.40 12.35
CA VAL A 234 -4.16 -15.52 11.86
C VAL A 234 -3.35 -16.18 10.74
N GLU A 235 -3.01 -17.47 10.86
CA GLU A 235 -2.32 -18.23 9.81
C GLU A 235 -3.18 -18.36 8.54
N ARG A 236 -4.50 -18.35 8.70
CA ARG A 236 -5.46 -18.47 7.59
C ARG A 236 -5.78 -17.16 6.90
N LEU A 237 -5.24 -16.04 7.37
CA LEU A 237 -5.42 -14.75 6.71
C LEU A 237 -4.84 -14.79 5.31
N VAL A 238 -5.64 -14.42 4.33
CA VAL A 238 -5.25 -14.15 2.94
C VAL A 238 -5.85 -12.82 2.52
N ASP A 239 -5.26 -12.14 1.56
CA ASP A 239 -5.78 -10.88 1.05
C ASP A 239 -5.19 -10.59 -0.34
N LEU A 240 -5.95 -9.91 -1.19
CA LEU A 240 -5.53 -9.35 -2.46
C LEU A 240 -5.61 -7.81 -2.38
N SER A 241 -4.77 -7.21 -1.51
CA SER A 241 -4.79 -5.76 -1.27
C SER A 241 -4.03 -4.97 -2.34
N GLY A 242 -3.08 -5.58 -3.05
CA GLY A 242 -2.40 -4.96 -4.17
C GLY A 242 -3.35 -4.70 -5.33
N GLN A 243 -3.21 -3.57 -6.00
CA GLN A 243 -3.94 -3.33 -7.25
C GLN A 243 -3.50 -4.35 -8.30
N PRO A 244 -4.42 -5.05 -8.97
CA PRO A 244 -4.09 -5.87 -10.12
C PRO A 244 -3.44 -5.02 -11.23
N LEU A 245 -2.44 -5.55 -11.92
CA LEU A 245 -1.77 -4.85 -13.01
C LEU A 245 -2.09 -5.55 -14.34
N ILE A 246 -2.63 -4.80 -15.29
CA ILE A 246 -2.94 -5.33 -16.62
C ILE A 246 -2.02 -4.72 -17.68
N THR A 247 -1.60 -5.55 -18.63
CA THR A 247 -0.77 -5.14 -19.77
C THR A 247 -1.61 -5.00 -21.03
N PRO A 248 -1.14 -4.25 -22.04
CA PRO A 248 -1.86 -4.07 -23.29
C PRO A 248 -2.12 -5.37 -24.06
N ASP A 249 -1.32 -6.41 -23.86
CA ASP A 249 -1.49 -7.74 -24.45
C ASP A 249 -2.44 -8.65 -23.67
N GLY A 250 -3.10 -8.12 -22.60
CA GLY A 250 -4.13 -8.80 -21.85
C GLY A 250 -3.64 -9.74 -20.76
N ARG A 251 -2.38 -9.62 -20.33
CA ARG A 251 -1.90 -10.32 -19.13
C ARG A 251 -2.26 -9.53 -17.88
N LEU A 252 -2.78 -10.22 -16.87
CA LEU A 252 -3.17 -9.66 -15.58
C LEU A 252 -2.30 -10.24 -14.48
N PHE A 253 -1.57 -9.40 -13.77
CA PHE A 253 -0.73 -9.79 -12.65
C PHE A 253 -1.40 -9.46 -11.32
N VAL A 254 -1.41 -10.41 -10.40
CA VAL A 254 -2.05 -10.29 -9.09
C VAL A 254 -1.13 -10.80 -8.02
N THR A 255 -0.93 -10.00 -6.98
CA THR A 255 -0.23 -10.37 -5.76
C THR A 255 -1.21 -10.78 -4.68
N SER A 256 -0.83 -11.71 -3.80
CA SER A 256 -1.64 -12.10 -2.66
C SER A 256 -0.83 -12.29 -1.39
N TYR A 257 -1.40 -11.83 -0.29
CA TYR A 257 -0.84 -12.07 1.05
C TYR A 257 -0.94 -13.54 1.43
N ASN A 258 0.12 -14.05 2.04
CA ASN A 258 0.24 -15.42 2.54
C ASN A 258 -0.03 -16.50 1.47
N SER A 259 0.25 -16.21 0.20
CA SER A 259 0.02 -17.12 -0.90
C SER A 259 1.02 -16.92 -2.04
N ARG A 260 0.61 -16.38 -3.17
CA ARG A 260 1.39 -16.40 -4.42
C ARG A 260 1.19 -15.13 -5.26
N VAL A 261 2.08 -14.94 -6.22
CA VAL A 261 1.91 -14.03 -7.36
C VAL A 261 1.47 -14.86 -8.57
N VAL A 262 0.49 -14.38 -9.29
CA VAL A 262 -0.03 -15.07 -10.49
C VAL A 262 -0.09 -14.13 -11.69
N ALA A 263 0.18 -14.67 -12.87
CA ALA A 263 -0.18 -14.07 -14.14
C ALA A 263 -1.36 -14.83 -14.74
N LEU A 264 -2.34 -14.08 -15.19
CA LEU A 264 -3.59 -14.59 -15.76
C LEU A 264 -3.80 -14.02 -17.16
N GLU A 265 -4.53 -14.73 -17.97
CA GLU A 265 -5.19 -14.18 -19.15
C GLU A 265 -6.46 -13.43 -18.68
N ALA A 266 -6.54 -12.14 -18.98
CA ALA A 266 -7.53 -11.24 -18.36
C ALA A 266 -8.98 -11.51 -18.76
N THR A 267 -9.22 -12.09 -19.96
CA THR A 267 -10.60 -12.27 -20.47
C THR A 267 -11.31 -13.47 -19.83
N GLN A 268 -10.57 -14.53 -19.47
CA GLN A 268 -11.13 -15.77 -18.94
C GLN A 268 -10.64 -16.13 -17.54
N GLY A 269 -9.62 -15.42 -17.02
CA GLY A 269 -9.01 -15.72 -15.72
C GLY A 269 -8.16 -17.00 -15.72
N SER A 270 -7.73 -17.49 -16.89
CA SER A 270 -6.87 -18.68 -16.94
C SER A 270 -5.45 -18.36 -16.49
N VAL A 271 -4.88 -19.22 -15.63
CA VAL A 271 -3.52 -19.04 -15.10
C VAL A 271 -2.50 -19.29 -16.19
N ILE A 272 -1.59 -18.34 -16.43
CA ILE A 272 -0.45 -18.45 -17.33
C ILE A 272 0.74 -19.05 -16.55
N TRP A 273 1.07 -18.44 -15.41
CA TRP A 273 2.10 -18.91 -14.49
C TRP A 273 1.80 -18.45 -13.06
N GLU A 274 2.48 -19.05 -12.10
CA GLU A 274 2.43 -18.69 -10.68
C GLU A 274 3.80 -18.79 -10.03
N SER A 275 4.05 -17.94 -9.01
CA SER A 275 5.27 -17.91 -8.21
C SER A 275 4.91 -17.84 -6.72
N SER A 276 5.57 -18.64 -5.89
CA SER A 276 5.30 -18.74 -4.44
C SER A 276 5.88 -17.55 -3.67
N LEU A 277 5.45 -16.33 -4.01
CA LEU A 277 5.83 -15.07 -3.36
C LEU A 277 4.60 -14.48 -2.66
N SER A 278 4.69 -14.26 -1.36
CA SER A 278 3.67 -13.55 -0.58
C SER A 278 3.88 -12.04 -0.68
N SER A 279 2.85 -11.30 -1.10
CA SER A 279 2.91 -9.84 -1.20
C SER A 279 1.54 -9.20 -1.10
N ARG A 280 1.46 -8.11 -0.33
CA ARG A 280 0.29 -7.20 -0.25
C ARG A 280 0.44 -5.96 -1.13
N LYS A 281 1.57 -5.82 -1.80
CA LYS A 281 1.90 -4.60 -2.55
C LYS A 281 1.46 -4.74 -4.00
N THR A 282 1.06 -3.62 -4.57
CA THR A 282 0.86 -3.51 -6.02
C THR A 282 2.18 -3.82 -6.72
N PRO A 283 2.23 -4.77 -7.67
CA PRO A 283 3.43 -5.05 -8.42
C PRO A 283 3.69 -3.95 -9.45
N LEU A 284 4.93 -3.83 -9.91
CA LEU A 284 5.32 -2.88 -10.93
C LEU A 284 5.90 -3.62 -12.14
N MET A 285 5.51 -3.22 -13.33
CA MET A 285 6.09 -3.75 -14.56
C MET A 285 6.90 -2.67 -15.28
N VAL A 286 8.14 -3.00 -15.66
CA VAL A 286 9.00 -2.16 -16.50
C VAL A 286 9.64 -3.03 -17.56
N GLY A 287 9.31 -2.81 -18.82
CA GLY A 287 9.72 -3.70 -19.91
C GLY A 287 9.18 -5.12 -19.68
N ASP A 288 10.05 -6.11 -19.67
CA ASP A 288 9.72 -7.52 -19.46
C ASP A 288 9.90 -7.98 -18.00
N TYR A 289 10.18 -7.05 -17.09
CA TYR A 289 10.37 -7.33 -15.66
C TYR A 289 9.10 -7.03 -14.86
N LEU A 290 8.68 -7.97 -14.03
CA LEU A 290 7.66 -7.77 -13.00
C LEU A 290 8.35 -7.66 -11.64
N PHE A 291 8.26 -6.50 -11.00
CA PHE A 291 8.85 -6.27 -9.68
C PHE A 291 7.81 -6.47 -8.59
N VAL A 292 8.17 -7.28 -7.60
CA VAL A 292 7.35 -7.63 -6.45
C VAL A 292 8.11 -7.31 -5.16
N VAL A 293 7.46 -6.62 -4.23
CA VAL A 293 7.95 -6.46 -2.86
C VAL A 293 7.23 -7.47 -1.99
N THR A 294 7.96 -8.39 -1.41
CA THR A 294 7.39 -9.41 -0.53
C THR A 294 6.96 -8.84 0.82
N ASP A 295 6.19 -9.58 1.60
CA ASP A 295 5.70 -9.11 2.91
C ASP A 295 6.81 -8.91 3.94
N ASP A 296 7.94 -9.61 3.79
CA ASP A 296 9.19 -9.41 4.52
C ASP A 296 10.14 -8.37 3.90
N SER A 297 9.64 -7.61 2.92
CA SER A 297 10.36 -6.49 2.28
C SER A 297 11.57 -6.91 1.41
N GLN A 298 11.61 -8.14 0.91
CA GLN A 298 12.53 -8.48 -0.17
C GLN A 298 11.99 -7.91 -1.49
N VAL A 299 12.91 -7.48 -2.36
CA VAL A 299 12.55 -7.00 -3.71
C VAL A 299 12.94 -8.07 -4.72
N VAL A 300 11.99 -8.52 -5.50
CA VAL A 300 12.16 -9.63 -6.46
C VAL A 300 11.79 -9.16 -7.85
N ALA A 301 12.68 -9.38 -8.81
CA ALA A 301 12.39 -9.23 -10.23
C ALA A 301 12.06 -10.59 -10.84
N LEU A 302 10.90 -10.68 -11.47
CA LEU A 302 10.46 -11.84 -12.23
C LEU A 302 10.45 -11.50 -13.73
N ASP A 303 10.74 -12.50 -14.55
CA ASP A 303 10.39 -12.43 -15.97
C ASP A 303 8.85 -12.45 -16.11
N ALA A 304 8.29 -11.40 -16.67
CA ALA A 304 6.83 -11.22 -16.74
C ALA A 304 6.14 -12.27 -17.64
N GLY A 305 6.85 -12.89 -18.57
CA GLY A 305 6.31 -13.93 -19.44
C GLY A 305 6.25 -15.31 -18.80
N THR A 306 7.20 -15.63 -17.93
CA THR A 306 7.39 -16.98 -17.39
C THR A 306 7.23 -17.09 -15.87
N GLY A 307 7.30 -15.96 -15.15
CA GLY A 307 7.31 -15.94 -13.68
C GLY A 307 8.62 -16.41 -13.04
N GLN A 308 9.67 -16.65 -13.84
CA GLN A 308 10.96 -17.04 -13.32
C GLN A 308 11.66 -15.87 -12.62
N GLU A 309 12.28 -16.15 -11.47
CA GLU A 309 13.05 -15.15 -10.75
C GLU A 309 14.33 -14.82 -11.52
N ILE A 310 14.55 -13.52 -11.78
CA ILE A 310 15.74 -13.00 -12.44
C ILE A 310 16.77 -12.60 -11.40
N TRP A 311 16.34 -11.83 -10.40
CA TRP A 311 17.15 -11.45 -9.24
C TRP A 311 16.30 -11.20 -8.01
N ARG A 312 16.94 -11.21 -6.85
CA ARG A 312 16.36 -10.92 -5.55
C ARG A 312 17.32 -10.04 -4.76
N ASN A 313 16.78 -8.98 -4.15
CA ASN A 313 17.50 -8.16 -3.19
C ASN A 313 16.83 -8.30 -1.82
N ASP A 314 17.60 -8.71 -0.81
CA ASP A 314 17.18 -8.87 0.57
C ASP A 314 17.88 -7.87 1.53
N ASP A 315 18.63 -6.91 1.02
CA ASP A 315 19.36 -5.90 1.82
C ASP A 315 18.43 -5.03 2.68
N LEU A 316 17.15 -4.94 2.28
CA LEU A 316 16.13 -4.14 2.95
C LEU A 316 15.06 -5.00 3.64
N GLU A 317 15.38 -6.27 3.95
CA GLU A 317 14.46 -7.21 4.59
C GLU A 317 13.92 -6.65 5.91
N ASP A 318 12.62 -6.85 6.17
CA ASP A 318 11.86 -6.37 7.33
C ASP A 318 11.81 -4.84 7.50
N ARG A 319 12.18 -4.05 6.50
CA ARG A 319 12.14 -2.59 6.58
C ARG A 319 10.80 -1.96 6.19
N TRP A 320 9.75 -2.78 6.04
CA TRP A 320 8.39 -2.34 5.72
C TRP A 320 8.33 -1.43 4.48
N LEU A 321 8.97 -1.89 3.42
CA LEU A 321 9.02 -1.17 2.15
C LEU A 321 7.62 -0.85 1.63
N THR A 322 7.48 0.29 0.99
CA THR A 322 6.28 0.65 0.23
C THR A 322 6.13 -0.22 -1.02
N ALA A 323 5.02 -0.09 -1.76
CA ALA A 323 4.97 -0.58 -3.12
C ALA A 323 6.06 0.10 -3.98
N PRO A 324 6.59 -0.58 -5.02
CA PRO A 324 7.61 -0.03 -5.90
C PRO A 324 7.07 1.11 -6.75
N ALA A 325 7.89 2.13 -6.96
CA ALA A 325 7.77 3.10 -8.03
C ALA A 325 9.03 3.02 -8.91
N PHE A 326 9.07 3.73 -10.02
CA PHE A 326 10.19 3.69 -10.96
C PHE A 326 10.61 5.10 -11.38
N ALA A 327 11.90 5.40 -11.28
CA ALA A 327 12.48 6.67 -11.71
C ALA A 327 13.88 6.44 -12.28
N ASP A 328 14.12 6.92 -13.48
CA ASP A 328 15.44 6.94 -14.14
C ASP A 328 16.23 5.61 -14.03
N GLY A 329 15.62 4.51 -14.41
CA GLY A 329 16.26 3.17 -14.36
C GLY A 329 16.26 2.49 -12.99
N ASN A 330 15.79 3.17 -11.94
CA ASN A 330 15.79 2.67 -10.58
C ASN A 330 14.39 2.39 -10.05
N LEU A 331 14.25 1.33 -9.26
CA LEU A 331 13.11 1.12 -8.40
C LEU A 331 13.22 2.02 -7.16
N VAL A 332 12.10 2.59 -6.74
CA VAL A 332 12.03 3.56 -5.64
C VAL A 332 11.14 3.02 -4.53
N PHE A 333 11.63 3.05 -3.30
CA PHE A 333 10.90 2.59 -2.12
C PHE A 333 11.04 3.56 -0.96
N GLY A 334 9.99 3.73 -0.18
CA GLY A 334 10.07 4.30 1.17
C GLY A 334 10.16 3.22 2.23
N ASP A 335 10.79 3.51 3.38
CA ASP A 335 10.85 2.60 4.52
C ASP A 335 10.31 3.20 5.83
N PHE A 336 10.21 2.37 6.88
CA PHE A 336 9.66 2.76 8.19
C PHE A 336 10.51 3.79 8.96
N GLU A 337 11.80 3.93 8.64
CA GLU A 337 12.68 4.95 9.22
C GLU A 337 12.71 6.24 8.41
N GLY A 338 12.02 6.27 7.27
CA GLY A 338 11.86 7.42 6.40
C GLY A 338 12.99 7.64 5.42
N TYR A 339 13.66 6.57 5.05
CA TYR A 339 14.55 6.56 3.91
C TYR A 339 13.79 6.29 2.62
N VAL A 340 14.24 6.94 1.55
CA VAL A 340 13.97 6.56 0.17
C VAL A 340 15.17 5.78 -0.33
N HIS A 341 14.94 4.59 -0.86
CA HIS A 341 15.95 3.71 -1.42
C HIS A 341 15.79 3.63 -2.94
N LEU A 342 16.90 3.64 -3.64
CA LEU A 342 17.00 3.32 -5.05
C LEU A 342 17.65 1.94 -5.22
N ILE A 343 17.03 1.10 -6.05
CA ILE A 343 17.58 -0.19 -6.47
C ILE A 343 17.63 -0.17 -8.01
N ASP A 344 18.81 -0.41 -8.60
CA ASP A 344 18.93 -0.54 -10.05
C ASP A 344 18.01 -1.67 -10.55
N ALA A 345 17.10 -1.34 -11.46
CA ALA A 345 16.06 -2.26 -11.89
C ALA A 345 16.58 -3.46 -12.68
N ARG A 346 17.80 -3.41 -13.24
CA ARG A 346 18.39 -4.49 -14.03
C ARG A 346 19.20 -5.44 -13.19
N SER A 347 20.05 -4.89 -12.28
CA SER A 347 20.95 -5.70 -11.48
C SER A 347 20.36 -6.12 -10.13
N GLY A 348 19.42 -5.33 -9.58
CA GLY A 348 18.91 -5.52 -8.22
C GLY A 348 19.82 -4.96 -7.13
N ASP A 349 20.89 -4.24 -7.49
CA ASP A 349 21.82 -3.64 -6.53
C ASP A 349 21.28 -2.33 -5.95
N LEU A 350 21.63 -2.02 -4.69
CA LEU A 350 21.37 -0.70 -4.12
C LEU A 350 22.10 0.38 -4.91
N ALA A 351 21.37 1.38 -5.41
CA ALA A 351 21.91 2.45 -6.24
C ALA A 351 22.05 3.78 -5.48
N GLY A 352 21.13 4.10 -4.59
CA GLY A 352 21.14 5.35 -3.83
C GLY A 352 20.22 5.33 -2.62
N ARG A 353 20.42 6.30 -1.71
CA ARG A 353 19.58 6.40 -0.52
C ARG A 353 19.59 7.80 0.06
N ALA A 354 18.41 8.34 0.38
CA ALA A 354 18.27 9.60 1.10
C ALA A 354 17.21 9.49 2.21
N ARG A 355 17.37 10.25 3.29
CA ARG A 355 16.40 10.28 4.38
C ARG A 355 15.50 11.50 4.29
N VAL A 356 14.21 11.30 4.09
CA VAL A 356 13.19 12.37 4.03
C VAL A 356 12.81 12.81 5.43
N HIS A 357 12.34 11.91 6.28
CA HIS A 357 11.96 12.24 7.64
C HIS A 357 11.87 11.00 8.56
N LYS A 358 12.29 11.16 9.81
CA LYS A 358 12.29 10.08 10.83
C LYS A 358 10.93 9.48 11.19
N SER A 359 9.82 10.06 10.74
CA SER A 359 8.47 9.52 10.98
C SER A 359 8.17 8.26 10.19
N GLY A 360 9.00 7.92 9.21
CA GLY A 360 8.77 6.83 8.28
C GLY A 360 8.01 7.26 7.03
N ILE A 361 8.02 6.39 6.02
CA ILE A 361 7.26 6.50 4.78
C ILE A 361 6.46 5.21 4.67
N SER A 362 5.13 5.30 4.61
CA SER A 362 4.25 4.12 4.56
C SER A 362 3.36 4.08 3.32
N VAL A 363 3.43 5.09 2.47
CA VAL A 363 2.72 5.19 1.19
C VAL A 363 3.72 5.21 0.05
N ALA A 364 3.32 4.64 -1.10
CA ALA A 364 4.20 4.58 -2.26
C ALA A 364 4.57 5.98 -2.77
N PRO A 365 5.82 6.18 -3.18
CA PRO A 365 6.21 7.38 -3.91
C PRO A 365 5.47 7.51 -5.24
N VAL A 366 5.27 8.75 -5.70
CA VAL A 366 4.74 9.05 -7.05
C VAL A 366 5.89 9.57 -7.90
N THR A 367 6.07 8.99 -9.07
CA THR A 367 7.23 9.27 -9.92
C THR A 367 6.83 9.72 -11.32
N GLU A 368 7.65 10.58 -11.91
CA GLU A 368 7.61 10.89 -13.33
C GLU A 368 9.02 11.23 -13.84
N GLY A 369 9.48 10.47 -14.84
CA GLY A 369 10.85 10.60 -15.34
C GLY A 369 11.88 10.29 -14.24
N ASN A 370 12.71 11.28 -13.90
CA ASN A 370 13.68 11.21 -12.79
C ASN A 370 13.19 11.85 -11.49
N THR A 371 11.94 12.35 -11.46
CA THR A 371 11.37 13.05 -10.31
C THR A 371 10.56 12.10 -9.43
N ILE A 372 10.71 12.23 -8.10
CA ILE A 372 10.06 11.41 -7.08
C ILE A 372 9.38 12.33 -6.07
N HIS A 373 8.06 12.20 -5.90
CA HIS A 373 7.30 12.87 -4.85
C HIS A 373 7.03 11.90 -3.70
N VAL A 374 7.51 12.21 -2.51
CA VAL A 374 7.44 11.34 -1.32
C VAL A 374 6.73 12.05 -0.18
N GLN A 375 5.69 11.44 0.36
CA GLN A 375 5.02 11.91 1.57
C GLN A 375 5.42 11.06 2.78
N ALA A 376 6.08 11.67 3.75
CA ALA A 376 6.37 11.03 5.03
C ALA A 376 5.15 11.05 5.96
N ASN A 377 5.13 10.14 6.95
CA ASN A 377 3.98 9.92 7.83
C ASN A 377 3.55 11.16 8.64
N ASN A 378 4.45 12.12 8.86
CA ASN A 378 4.14 13.39 9.54
C ASN A 378 3.61 14.49 8.63
N GLY A 379 3.37 14.20 7.33
CA GLY A 379 2.88 15.17 6.35
C GLY A 379 3.97 15.94 5.59
N ARG A 380 5.26 15.64 5.82
CA ARG A 380 6.30 16.19 4.96
C ARG A 380 6.19 15.60 3.57
N LEU A 381 5.90 16.43 2.59
CA LEU A 381 5.98 16.10 1.17
C LEU A 381 7.30 16.68 0.62
N GLU A 382 8.11 15.82 0.03
CA GLU A 382 9.41 16.19 -0.52
C GLU A 382 9.52 15.69 -1.95
N THR A 383 10.02 16.54 -2.83
CA THR A 383 10.36 16.16 -4.19
C THR A 383 11.85 15.98 -4.32
N LEU A 384 12.22 14.81 -4.76
CA LEU A 384 13.61 14.40 -5.02
C LEU A 384 13.80 14.22 -6.52
N GLU A 385 14.99 14.51 -6.98
CA GLU A 385 15.46 14.23 -8.33
C GLU A 385 16.55 13.17 -8.29
N VAL A 386 16.43 12.15 -9.14
CA VAL A 386 17.48 11.14 -9.34
C VAL A 386 18.51 11.70 -10.30
N THR A 387 19.78 11.68 -9.89
CA THR A 387 20.91 12.02 -10.73
C THR A 387 21.96 10.90 -10.67
N PRO A 388 22.59 10.55 -11.83
CA PRO A 388 23.62 9.52 -11.93
C PRO A 388 24.87 9.80 -11.10
#